data_40b1a74fc888c0a8e9c7b980f51f3b37
#
_entry.id   40b1a74fc888c0a8e9c7b980f51f3b37
#
_cell.length_a   1.000
_cell.length_b   1.000
_cell.length_c   1.000
_cell.angle_alpha   90.00
_cell.angle_beta   90.00
_cell.angle_gamma   90.00
#
_symmetry.space_group_name_H-M   'P 1'
#
loop_
_entity.id
_entity.type
_entity.pdbx_description
1 polymer ?
#
loop_
_entity_poly.entity_id
_entity_poly.type
_entity_poly.pdbx_seq_one_letter_code
_entity_poly.pdbx_strand_id
1 'polypeptide(L)'
;MIDYTFRYDPSQKEPAAQPATGEEARQTLMAGNRAFAEWMKSCREAGAGAEPQQFITNASGLRSILTSEAHEFPTQKPFAVVVGCSDARVPTEMLFGQGFNDLFVVRNAGNVLGEVAMGSIDFTLLALRESVRVIVSLGHTNCGAVKGAVKAYLNPGSFWSTDYSPELRSIFQEIFVAVRESDNMLREVWGPNASTMPGYEDALIESAVCLNAAHTALAIQQEVEESGHKGIEVLYGVYDVRVHQVCMPTLPYEQSSEDHVNLAHAPRGPEELAAVAREIATHLKPKAVAVGADGKP
;
A
#
# COMPACT_ATOMS: atom_id res chain seq x y z
N MET A 1 19.56 -17.12 -13.20
CA MET A 1 18.89 -16.48 -14.35
C MET A 1 17.46 -16.23 -13.91
N ILE A 2 16.91 -15.05 -14.16
CA ILE A 2 15.51 -14.71 -13.86
C ILE A 2 14.85 -14.39 -15.19
N ASP A 3 13.83 -15.17 -15.56
CA ASP A 3 13.13 -15.04 -16.83
C ASP A 3 11.65 -14.76 -16.58
N TYR A 4 11.03 -13.96 -17.45
CA TYR A 4 9.59 -13.83 -17.50
C TYR A 4 9.07 -14.72 -18.63
N THR A 5 8.25 -15.71 -18.28
CA THR A 5 7.62 -16.60 -19.26
C THR A 5 6.13 -16.35 -19.31
N PHE A 6 5.61 -15.96 -20.47
CA PHE A 6 4.18 -15.87 -20.73
C PHE A 6 3.72 -17.14 -21.44
N ARG A 7 2.79 -17.88 -20.81
CA ARG A 7 2.21 -19.07 -21.40
C ARG A 7 0.74 -18.82 -21.71
N TYR A 8 0.36 -18.99 -22.96
CA TYR A 8 -1.03 -18.98 -23.40
C TYR A 8 -1.46 -20.39 -23.79
N ASP A 9 -2.54 -20.88 -23.18
CA ASP A 9 -3.14 -22.18 -23.48
C ASP A 9 -4.59 -21.96 -23.93
N PRO A 10 -4.86 -22.04 -25.25
CA PRO A 10 -6.21 -21.79 -25.78
C PRO A 10 -7.20 -22.91 -25.41
N SER A 11 -6.72 -24.08 -24.92
CA SER A 11 -7.58 -25.20 -24.52
C SER A 11 -8.12 -25.04 -23.08
N GLN A 12 -7.52 -24.20 -22.26
CA GLN A 12 -8.04 -23.92 -20.92
C GLN A 12 -9.38 -23.21 -21.01
N LYS A 13 -10.39 -23.85 -20.41
CA LYS A 13 -11.75 -23.31 -20.34
C LYS A 13 -11.75 -22.17 -19.31
N GLU A 14 -12.57 -21.20 -19.61
CA GLU A 14 -12.95 -19.98 -18.90
C GLU A 14 -12.04 -19.48 -17.75
N PRO A 15 -11.71 -18.19 -17.74
CA PRO A 15 -11.01 -17.59 -16.63
C PRO A 15 -11.82 -17.77 -15.34
N ALA A 16 -11.15 -17.78 -14.20
CA ALA A 16 -11.83 -17.65 -12.92
C ALA A 16 -12.73 -16.41 -12.98
N ALA A 17 -13.96 -16.53 -12.50
CA ALA A 17 -14.88 -15.39 -12.44
C ALA A 17 -14.21 -14.24 -11.65
N GLN A 18 -14.35 -13.03 -12.16
CA GLN A 18 -13.89 -11.86 -11.39
C GLN A 18 -14.64 -11.77 -10.07
N PRO A 19 -14.02 -11.23 -8.99
CA PRO A 19 -14.68 -11.02 -7.72
C PRO A 19 -16.00 -10.26 -7.89
N ALA A 20 -17.07 -10.75 -7.25
CA ALA A 20 -18.40 -10.14 -7.32
C ALA A 20 -18.62 -9.12 -6.18
N THR A 21 -17.85 -9.24 -5.08
CA THR A 21 -17.96 -8.40 -3.89
C THR A 21 -16.61 -7.80 -3.51
N GLY A 22 -16.63 -6.76 -2.66
CA GLY A 22 -15.41 -6.15 -2.12
C GLY A 22 -14.60 -7.15 -1.29
N GLU A 23 -15.25 -7.97 -0.48
CA GLU A 23 -14.59 -9.00 0.30
C GLU A 23 -13.90 -10.07 -0.56
N GLU A 24 -14.56 -10.54 -1.63
CA GLU A 24 -13.92 -11.46 -2.58
C GLU A 24 -12.73 -10.83 -3.29
N ALA A 25 -12.84 -9.53 -3.64
CA ALA A 25 -11.75 -8.79 -4.25
C ALA A 25 -10.56 -8.64 -3.27
N ARG A 26 -10.82 -8.31 -2.00
CA ARG A 26 -9.82 -8.27 -0.94
C ARG A 26 -9.10 -9.61 -0.78
N GLN A 27 -9.87 -10.70 -0.70
CA GLN A 27 -9.32 -12.06 -0.58
C GLN A 27 -8.47 -12.43 -1.78
N THR A 28 -8.88 -12.07 -3.00
CA THR A 28 -8.13 -12.30 -4.24
C THR A 28 -6.79 -11.58 -4.23
N LEU A 29 -6.79 -10.28 -3.88
CA LEU A 29 -5.55 -9.50 -3.77
C LEU A 29 -4.61 -10.09 -2.71
N MET A 30 -5.14 -10.45 -1.54
CA MET A 30 -4.33 -10.98 -0.45
C MET A 30 -3.82 -12.40 -0.72
N ALA A 31 -4.57 -13.23 -1.42
CA ALA A 31 -4.09 -14.54 -1.89
C ALA A 31 -2.93 -14.39 -2.89
N GLY A 32 -3.05 -13.45 -3.83
CA GLY A 32 -1.97 -13.13 -4.76
C GLY A 32 -0.72 -12.61 -4.05
N ASN A 33 -0.88 -11.72 -3.06
CA ASN A 33 0.26 -11.21 -2.29
C ASN A 33 0.94 -12.30 -1.45
N ARG A 34 0.19 -13.20 -0.82
CA ARG A 34 0.79 -14.35 -0.10
C ARG A 34 1.62 -15.22 -1.03
N ALA A 35 1.08 -15.57 -2.20
CA ALA A 35 1.80 -16.38 -3.17
C ALA A 35 3.07 -15.67 -3.68
N PHE A 36 3.01 -14.36 -3.92
CA PHE A 36 4.18 -13.56 -4.29
C PHE A 36 5.24 -13.54 -3.18
N ALA A 37 4.83 -13.31 -1.94
CA ALA A 37 5.75 -13.27 -0.79
C ALA A 37 6.43 -14.64 -0.55
N GLU A 38 5.69 -15.74 -0.66
CA GLU A 38 6.22 -17.09 -0.55
C GLU A 38 7.24 -17.39 -1.67
N TRP A 39 6.92 -17.00 -2.90
CA TRP A 39 7.85 -17.13 -4.01
C TRP A 39 9.13 -16.33 -3.79
N MET A 40 9.03 -15.07 -3.38
CA MET A 40 10.18 -14.22 -3.07
C MET A 40 11.03 -14.80 -1.94
N LYS A 41 10.39 -15.39 -0.91
CA LYS A 41 11.06 -16.09 0.16
C LYS A 41 11.81 -17.32 -0.36
N SER A 42 11.14 -18.16 -1.15
CA SER A 42 11.76 -19.36 -1.73
C SER A 42 12.95 -19.03 -2.63
N CYS A 43 12.86 -17.98 -3.44
CA CYS A 43 13.98 -17.49 -4.24
C CYS A 43 15.17 -17.03 -3.40
N ARG A 44 14.92 -16.39 -2.25
CA ARG A 44 15.96 -15.93 -1.33
C ARG A 44 16.66 -17.10 -0.63
N GLU A 45 15.92 -18.14 -0.28
CA GLU A 45 16.40 -19.33 0.40
C GLU A 45 17.03 -20.38 -0.56
N ALA A 46 16.76 -20.26 -1.85
CA ALA A 46 17.30 -21.17 -2.88
C ALA A 46 18.83 -21.07 -2.97
N GLY A 47 19.49 -22.18 -2.66
CA GLY A 47 20.95 -22.31 -2.82
C GLY A 47 21.35 -22.67 -4.26
N ALA A 48 22.67 -22.71 -4.52
CA ALA A 48 23.18 -23.20 -5.80
C ALA A 48 22.77 -24.66 -6.03
N GLY A 49 22.04 -24.93 -7.12
CA GLY A 49 21.53 -26.26 -7.45
C GLY A 49 20.10 -26.53 -6.99
N ALA A 50 19.40 -25.55 -6.42
CA ALA A 50 17.97 -25.67 -6.17
C ALA A 50 17.17 -25.76 -7.47
N GLU A 51 16.03 -26.43 -7.41
CA GLU A 51 15.07 -26.48 -8.51
C GLU A 51 14.56 -25.07 -8.85
N PRO A 52 14.24 -24.79 -10.15
CA PRO A 52 13.70 -23.50 -10.55
C PRO A 52 12.43 -23.14 -9.78
N GLN A 53 12.41 -21.94 -9.21
CA GLN A 53 11.24 -21.40 -8.54
C GLN A 53 10.33 -20.71 -9.54
N GLN A 54 9.03 -21.04 -9.55
CA GLN A 54 8.05 -20.46 -10.46
C GLN A 54 7.00 -19.67 -9.69
N PHE A 55 6.67 -18.49 -10.20
CA PHE A 55 5.52 -17.71 -9.75
C PHE A 55 4.48 -17.70 -10.87
N ILE A 56 3.33 -18.32 -10.61
CA ILE A 56 2.24 -18.41 -11.56
C ILE A 56 1.14 -17.47 -11.13
N THR A 57 0.87 -16.47 -11.96
CA THR A 57 -0.24 -15.53 -11.77
C THR A 57 -1.41 -15.91 -12.65
N ASN A 58 -2.61 -15.58 -12.19
CA ASN A 58 -3.80 -15.73 -13.02
C ASN A 58 -3.85 -14.57 -14.03
N ALA A 59 -3.70 -14.88 -15.31
CA ALA A 59 -3.79 -13.92 -16.40
C ALA A 59 -5.18 -13.97 -17.09
N SER A 60 -6.24 -14.20 -16.33
CA SER A 60 -7.62 -14.33 -16.87
C SER A 60 -8.04 -13.08 -17.65
N GLY A 61 -7.65 -11.91 -17.21
CA GLY A 61 -7.90 -10.64 -17.88
C GLY A 61 -7.30 -10.54 -19.29
N LEU A 62 -6.16 -11.22 -19.54
CA LEU A 62 -5.56 -11.25 -20.87
C LEU A 62 -6.54 -11.87 -21.90
N ARG A 63 -7.28 -12.90 -21.51
CA ARG A 63 -8.24 -13.55 -22.43
C ARG A 63 -9.34 -12.59 -22.84
N SER A 64 -9.84 -11.75 -21.94
CA SER A 64 -10.87 -10.77 -22.28
C SER A 64 -10.39 -9.74 -23.32
N ILE A 65 -9.09 -9.50 -23.36
CA ILE A 65 -8.45 -8.63 -24.36
C ILE A 65 -8.29 -9.37 -25.70
N LEU A 66 -7.90 -10.67 -25.67
CA LEU A 66 -7.62 -11.46 -26.87
C LEU A 66 -8.87 -11.95 -27.60
N THR A 67 -10.01 -12.06 -26.92
CA THR A 67 -11.26 -12.56 -27.52
C THR A 67 -12.10 -11.46 -28.17
N SER A 68 -11.68 -10.20 -28.08
CA SER A 68 -12.30 -9.12 -28.86
C SER A 68 -12.09 -9.36 -30.35
N GLU A 69 -13.10 -9.09 -31.18
CA GLU A 69 -12.94 -9.16 -32.63
C GLU A 69 -11.87 -8.17 -33.10
N ALA A 70 -11.21 -8.46 -34.22
CA ALA A 70 -10.04 -7.71 -34.70
C ALA A 70 -10.29 -6.21 -34.92
N HIS A 71 -11.54 -5.76 -34.90
CA HIS A 71 -11.96 -4.38 -35.10
C HIS A 71 -12.62 -3.74 -33.87
N GLU A 72 -12.75 -4.48 -32.76
CA GLU A 72 -13.33 -4.00 -31.52
C GLU A 72 -12.23 -3.65 -30.50
N PHE A 73 -12.38 -2.52 -29.82
CA PHE A 73 -11.51 -2.19 -28.69
C PHE A 73 -11.88 -3.07 -27.48
N PRO A 74 -10.93 -3.76 -26.88
CA PRO A 74 -11.18 -4.52 -25.66
C PRO A 74 -11.76 -3.65 -24.56
N THR A 75 -12.78 -4.12 -23.86
CA THR A 75 -13.39 -3.38 -22.77
C THR A 75 -12.53 -3.44 -21.51
N GLN A 76 -12.25 -2.30 -20.91
CA GLN A 76 -11.60 -2.21 -19.60
C GLN A 76 -12.57 -2.64 -18.50
N LYS A 77 -12.18 -3.65 -17.69
CA LYS A 77 -13.00 -4.21 -16.61
C LYS A 77 -12.16 -4.60 -15.40
N PRO A 78 -11.46 -3.66 -14.75
CA PRO A 78 -10.72 -3.97 -13.53
C PRO A 78 -11.68 -4.26 -12.39
N PHE A 79 -11.34 -5.23 -11.54
CA PHE A 79 -12.13 -5.46 -10.32
C PHE A 79 -11.62 -4.62 -9.13
N ALA A 80 -10.39 -4.10 -9.21
CA ALA A 80 -9.79 -3.29 -8.17
C ALA A 80 -9.04 -2.08 -8.73
N VAL A 81 -9.01 -1.02 -7.93
CA VAL A 81 -8.18 0.17 -8.14
C VAL A 81 -7.10 0.17 -7.07
N VAL A 82 -5.86 0.48 -7.44
CA VAL A 82 -4.77 0.63 -6.47
C VAL A 82 -4.11 2.00 -6.65
N VAL A 83 -4.15 2.81 -5.59
CA VAL A 83 -3.39 4.06 -5.48
C VAL A 83 -2.11 3.74 -4.72
N GLY A 84 -0.98 3.74 -5.42
CA GLY A 84 0.29 3.29 -4.86
C GLY A 84 1.47 4.21 -5.18
N CYS A 85 2.62 3.90 -4.58
CA CYS A 85 3.85 4.62 -4.85
C CYS A 85 4.46 4.23 -6.21
N SER A 86 5.12 5.21 -6.87
CA SER A 86 5.93 4.99 -8.07
C SER A 86 7.26 4.27 -7.79
N ASP A 87 7.56 3.90 -6.54
CA ASP A 87 8.79 3.19 -6.16
C ASP A 87 8.94 1.90 -6.99
N ALA A 88 10.10 1.72 -7.61
CA ALA A 88 10.37 0.59 -8.50
C ALA A 88 10.34 -0.78 -7.79
N ARG A 89 10.44 -0.80 -6.46
CA ARG A 89 10.33 -2.02 -5.64
C ARG A 89 8.88 -2.43 -5.36
N VAL A 90 7.90 -1.65 -5.83
CA VAL A 90 6.46 -1.87 -5.62
C VAL A 90 5.75 -2.14 -6.96
N PRO A 91 6.00 -3.29 -7.60
CA PRO A 91 5.32 -3.65 -8.85
C PRO A 91 3.90 -4.14 -8.54
N THR A 92 2.94 -3.23 -8.54
CA THR A 92 1.58 -3.42 -8.00
C THR A 92 0.88 -4.68 -8.51
N GLU A 93 0.88 -4.91 -9.82
CA GLU A 93 0.23 -6.08 -10.42
C GLU A 93 0.90 -7.37 -9.97
N MET A 94 2.23 -7.39 -9.96
CA MET A 94 2.99 -8.59 -9.55
C MET A 94 2.80 -8.91 -8.08
N LEU A 95 2.87 -7.90 -7.20
CA LEU A 95 2.76 -8.12 -5.76
C LEU A 95 1.38 -8.63 -5.32
N PHE A 96 0.33 -8.35 -6.12
CA PHE A 96 -1.01 -8.88 -5.90
C PHE A 96 -1.32 -10.11 -6.79
N GLY A 97 -0.36 -10.59 -7.57
CA GLY A 97 -0.55 -11.73 -8.45
C GLY A 97 -1.64 -11.52 -9.49
N GLN A 98 -1.80 -10.28 -9.97
CA GLN A 98 -2.83 -9.91 -10.93
C GLN A 98 -2.22 -9.68 -12.31
N GLY A 99 -3.03 -9.80 -13.35
CA GLY A 99 -2.64 -9.67 -14.74
C GLY A 99 -3.29 -8.50 -15.47
N PHE A 100 -3.35 -8.64 -16.79
CA PHE A 100 -3.99 -7.63 -17.64
C PHE A 100 -5.46 -7.47 -17.28
N ASN A 101 -5.94 -6.24 -17.30
CA ASN A 101 -7.35 -5.88 -17.12
C ASN A 101 -7.95 -6.22 -15.73
N ASP A 102 -7.12 -6.62 -14.76
CA ASP A 102 -7.56 -6.94 -13.41
C ASP A 102 -7.50 -5.72 -12.48
N LEU A 103 -6.49 -4.86 -12.66
CA LEU A 103 -6.28 -3.68 -11.84
C LEU A 103 -6.29 -2.38 -12.67
N PHE A 104 -6.85 -1.33 -12.09
CA PHE A 104 -6.61 0.06 -12.49
C PHE A 104 -5.62 0.68 -11.51
N VAL A 105 -4.45 1.10 -11.99
CA VAL A 105 -3.35 1.49 -11.11
C VAL A 105 -3.02 2.97 -11.27
N VAL A 106 -3.11 3.72 -10.16
CA VAL A 106 -2.70 5.11 -10.05
C VAL A 106 -1.40 5.15 -9.25
N ARG A 107 -0.31 5.64 -9.85
CA ARG A 107 1.01 5.66 -9.19
C ARG A 107 1.64 7.05 -9.25
N ASN A 108 2.08 7.51 -8.08
CA ASN A 108 2.88 8.73 -7.95
C ASN A 108 3.85 8.57 -6.76
N ALA A 109 4.80 9.49 -6.60
CA ALA A 109 5.73 9.45 -5.48
C ALA A 109 4.98 9.64 -4.15
N GLY A 110 5.12 8.67 -3.24
CA GLY A 110 4.50 8.72 -1.91
C GLY A 110 3.02 8.39 -1.87
N ASN A 111 2.42 7.82 -2.91
CA ASN A 111 0.98 7.50 -3.00
C ASN A 111 0.06 8.65 -2.53
N VAL A 112 0.43 9.89 -2.87
CA VAL A 112 -0.35 11.08 -2.51
C VAL A 112 -1.59 11.24 -3.38
N LEU A 113 -2.64 11.85 -2.82
CA LEU A 113 -3.93 12.04 -3.49
C LEU A 113 -4.13 13.50 -3.94
N GLY A 114 -3.22 13.99 -4.80
CA GLY A 114 -3.40 15.28 -5.44
C GLY A 114 -4.49 15.28 -6.52
N GLU A 115 -4.82 16.43 -7.09
CA GLU A 115 -5.94 16.62 -8.05
C GLU A 115 -5.95 15.61 -9.21
N VAL A 116 -4.80 15.27 -9.78
CA VAL A 116 -4.72 14.33 -10.92
C VAL A 116 -5.01 12.89 -10.47
N ALA A 117 -4.54 12.52 -9.27
CA ALA A 117 -4.82 11.19 -8.72
C ALA A 117 -6.30 11.06 -8.35
N MET A 118 -6.90 12.09 -7.72
CA MET A 118 -8.33 12.13 -7.43
C MET A 118 -9.16 12.07 -8.71
N GLY A 119 -8.83 12.86 -9.72
CA GLY A 119 -9.51 12.79 -11.02
C GLY A 119 -9.46 11.40 -11.68
N SER A 120 -8.42 10.61 -11.40
CA SER A 120 -8.35 9.19 -11.83
C SER A 120 -9.31 8.29 -11.04
N ILE A 121 -9.54 8.59 -9.75
CA ILE A 121 -10.57 7.92 -8.95
C ILE A 121 -11.96 8.27 -9.45
N ASP A 122 -12.24 9.56 -9.70
CA ASP A 122 -13.53 10.03 -10.25
C ASP A 122 -13.82 9.35 -11.59
N PHE A 123 -12.83 9.23 -12.45
CA PHE A 123 -12.97 8.47 -13.70
C PHE A 123 -13.40 7.02 -13.45
N THR A 124 -12.80 6.36 -12.45
CA THR A 124 -13.18 4.99 -12.11
C THR A 124 -14.60 4.89 -11.59
N LEU A 125 -15.00 5.81 -10.73
CA LEU A 125 -16.37 5.87 -10.19
C LEU A 125 -17.40 6.17 -11.28
N LEU A 126 -17.04 6.95 -12.28
CA LEU A 126 -17.91 7.28 -13.40
C LEU A 126 -17.98 6.17 -14.45
N ALA A 127 -16.83 5.66 -14.90
CA ALA A 127 -16.72 4.84 -16.10
C ALA A 127 -16.56 3.33 -15.82
N LEU A 128 -16.03 2.93 -14.65
CA LEU A 128 -15.67 1.55 -14.33
C LEU A 128 -16.42 0.96 -13.13
N ARG A 129 -17.43 1.66 -12.62
CA ARG A 129 -18.21 1.28 -11.43
C ARG A 129 -18.84 -0.11 -11.50
N GLU A 130 -19.18 -0.58 -12.70
CA GLU A 130 -19.83 -1.88 -12.90
C GLU A 130 -18.89 -3.05 -12.64
N SER A 131 -17.57 -2.83 -12.73
CA SER A 131 -16.56 -3.87 -12.53
C SER A 131 -15.76 -3.71 -11.24
N VAL A 132 -15.48 -2.47 -10.81
CA VAL A 132 -14.69 -2.18 -9.60
C VAL A 132 -15.46 -2.59 -8.34
N ARG A 133 -14.77 -3.30 -7.43
CA ARG A 133 -15.29 -3.76 -6.14
C ARG A 133 -14.53 -3.18 -4.96
N VAL A 134 -13.24 -2.88 -5.16
CA VAL A 134 -12.40 -2.29 -4.13
C VAL A 134 -11.52 -1.18 -4.69
N ILE A 135 -11.23 -0.19 -3.85
CA ILE A 135 -10.17 0.80 -4.07
C ILE A 135 -9.19 0.67 -2.91
N VAL A 136 -7.90 0.49 -3.20
CA VAL A 136 -6.85 0.26 -2.22
C VAL A 136 -5.86 1.42 -2.21
N SER A 137 -5.66 2.05 -1.06
CA SER A 137 -4.50 2.92 -0.81
C SER A 137 -3.35 2.07 -0.30
N LEU A 138 -2.27 1.99 -1.07
CA LEU A 138 -1.12 1.14 -0.78
C LEU A 138 0.14 1.97 -0.50
N GLY A 139 0.48 2.12 0.78
CA GLY A 139 1.79 2.60 1.23
C GLY A 139 2.86 1.51 1.12
N HIS A 140 4.11 1.87 1.38
CA HIS A 140 5.19 0.87 1.50
C HIS A 140 6.28 1.33 2.47
N THR A 141 6.90 0.40 3.16
CA THR A 141 8.00 0.68 4.09
C THR A 141 9.18 1.33 3.35
N ASN A 142 9.92 2.17 4.07
CA ASN A 142 11.11 2.84 3.52
C ASN A 142 10.82 3.74 2.30
N CYS A 143 9.66 4.39 2.24
CA CYS A 143 9.26 5.29 1.16
C CYS A 143 10.15 6.54 1.11
N GLY A 144 10.78 6.80 -0.05
CA GLY A 144 11.67 7.95 -0.23
C GLY A 144 10.96 9.30 -0.11
N ALA A 145 9.73 9.41 -0.61
CA ALA A 145 8.94 10.64 -0.51
C ALA A 145 8.54 10.95 0.94
N VAL A 146 8.10 9.94 1.70
CA VAL A 146 7.77 10.09 3.13
C VAL A 146 9.01 10.47 3.95
N LYS A 147 10.15 9.81 3.70
CA LYS A 147 11.42 10.19 4.34
C LYS A 147 11.81 11.64 4.04
N GLY A 148 11.65 12.08 2.79
CA GLY A 148 11.91 13.45 2.40
C GLY A 148 11.00 14.43 3.13
N ALA A 149 9.71 14.13 3.22
CA ALA A 149 8.73 14.93 3.94
C ALA A 149 9.04 15.01 5.45
N VAL A 150 9.39 13.89 6.10
CA VAL A 150 9.78 13.86 7.51
C VAL A 150 11.03 14.71 7.75
N LYS A 151 12.06 14.58 6.92
CA LYS A 151 13.28 15.42 7.03
C LYS A 151 12.97 16.90 6.87
N ALA A 152 12.14 17.25 5.91
CA ALA A 152 11.71 18.64 5.69
C ALA A 152 10.85 19.17 6.86
N TYR A 153 10.02 18.33 7.46
CA TYR A 153 9.21 18.66 8.63
C TYR A 153 10.09 18.90 9.89
N LEU A 154 11.03 17.99 10.16
CA LEU A 154 11.94 18.11 11.30
C LEU A 154 12.95 19.25 11.14
N ASN A 155 13.27 19.64 9.91
CA ASN A 155 14.19 20.72 9.58
C ASN A 155 13.56 21.68 8.54
N PRO A 156 12.67 22.58 8.97
CA PRO A 156 11.93 23.47 8.06
C PRO A 156 12.82 24.34 7.18
N GLY A 157 14.04 24.66 7.60
CA GLY A 157 15.01 25.39 6.79
C GLY A 157 15.40 24.65 5.52
N SER A 158 15.47 23.32 5.56
CA SER A 158 15.81 22.51 4.40
C SER A 158 14.68 22.44 3.35
N PHE A 159 13.44 22.61 3.76
CA PHE A 159 12.30 22.62 2.84
C PHE A 159 12.38 23.71 1.77
N TRP A 160 12.96 24.86 2.14
CA TRP A 160 13.12 26.00 1.24
C TRP A 160 14.49 26.05 0.55
N SER A 161 15.34 25.03 0.80
CA SER A 161 16.62 24.92 0.10
C SER A 161 16.44 24.66 -1.39
N THR A 162 17.47 24.91 -2.18
CA THR A 162 17.48 24.65 -3.63
C THR A 162 17.49 23.14 -3.96
N ASP A 163 17.64 22.29 -2.95
CA ASP A 163 17.70 20.83 -3.13
C ASP A 163 16.35 20.21 -3.53
N TYR A 164 15.25 20.91 -3.25
CA TYR A 164 13.90 20.44 -3.59
C TYR A 164 13.24 21.36 -4.62
N SER A 165 12.84 20.79 -5.75
CA SER A 165 12.05 21.52 -6.74
C SER A 165 10.66 21.91 -6.17
N PRO A 166 9.97 22.93 -6.71
CA PRO A 166 8.60 23.26 -6.31
C PRO A 166 7.65 22.08 -6.38
N GLU A 167 7.79 21.24 -7.41
CA GLU A 167 6.96 20.06 -7.66
C GLU A 167 7.19 18.98 -6.59
N LEU A 168 8.46 18.76 -6.20
CA LEU A 168 8.78 17.84 -5.12
C LEU A 168 8.27 18.35 -3.77
N ARG A 169 8.36 19.65 -3.51
CA ARG A 169 7.77 20.26 -2.31
C ARG A 169 6.26 20.09 -2.25
N SER A 170 5.57 20.17 -3.39
CA SER A 170 4.13 19.91 -3.46
C SER A 170 3.79 18.49 -2.98
N ILE A 171 4.56 17.48 -3.37
CA ILE A 171 4.40 16.10 -2.88
C ILE A 171 4.60 16.04 -1.34
N PHE A 172 5.64 16.71 -0.82
CA PHE A 172 5.88 16.73 0.63
C PHE A 172 4.74 17.41 1.40
N GLN A 173 4.13 18.47 0.84
CA GLN A 173 3.01 19.18 1.45
C GLN A 173 1.80 18.26 1.62
N GLU A 174 1.50 17.41 0.65
CA GLU A 174 0.45 16.40 0.77
C GLU A 174 0.72 15.41 1.92
N ILE A 175 1.98 15.04 2.12
CA ILE A 175 2.38 14.09 3.17
C ILE A 175 2.46 14.73 4.56
N PHE A 176 2.64 16.05 4.66
CA PHE A 176 2.83 16.74 5.94
C PHE A 176 1.69 16.55 6.95
N VAL A 177 0.47 16.33 6.48
CA VAL A 177 -0.67 16.06 7.37
C VAL A 177 -0.40 14.77 8.15
N ALA A 178 -0.02 13.71 7.45
CA ALA A 178 0.32 12.41 8.05
C ALA A 178 1.56 12.50 8.96
N VAL A 179 2.59 13.24 8.55
CA VAL A 179 3.80 13.46 9.38
C VAL A 179 3.48 14.17 10.67
N ARG A 180 2.72 15.26 10.61
CA ARG A 180 2.33 16.05 11.79
C ARG A 180 1.49 15.24 12.76
N GLU A 181 0.53 14.47 12.25
CA GLU A 181 -0.31 13.62 13.09
C GLU A 181 0.51 12.51 13.75
N SER A 182 1.44 11.90 13.00
CA SER A 182 2.40 10.93 13.52
C SER A 182 3.26 11.52 14.64
N ASP A 183 3.83 12.72 14.44
CA ASP A 183 4.66 13.40 15.43
C ASP A 183 3.87 13.68 16.71
N ASN A 184 2.65 14.20 16.57
CA ASN A 184 1.78 14.47 17.71
C ASN A 184 1.44 13.21 18.49
N MET A 185 1.09 12.13 17.79
CA MET A 185 0.70 10.87 18.43
C MET A 185 1.89 10.16 19.08
N LEU A 186 3.06 10.16 18.44
CA LEU A 186 4.28 9.62 19.05
C LEU A 186 4.64 10.39 20.34
N ARG A 187 4.54 11.74 20.35
CA ARG A 187 4.79 12.54 21.56
C ARG A 187 3.76 12.26 22.65
N GLU A 188 2.49 12.07 22.28
CA GLU A 188 1.45 11.72 23.25
C GLU A 188 1.71 10.36 23.90
N VAL A 189 2.04 9.34 23.10
CA VAL A 189 2.19 7.94 23.57
C VAL A 189 3.55 7.70 24.22
N TRP A 190 4.63 8.27 23.68
CA TRP A 190 6.00 8.04 24.18
C TRP A 190 6.36 9.01 25.31
N GLY A 191 5.67 10.17 25.37
CA GLY A 191 5.88 11.20 26.35
C GLY A 191 6.62 12.45 25.82
N PRO A 192 6.76 13.49 26.64
CA PRO A 192 7.23 14.81 26.20
C PRO A 192 8.66 14.81 25.62
N ASN A 193 9.47 13.83 25.96
CA ASN A 193 10.84 13.69 25.48
C ASN A 193 10.97 12.77 24.27
N ALA A 194 9.86 12.35 23.64
CA ALA A 194 9.84 11.40 22.53
C ALA A 194 10.84 11.76 21.42
N SER A 195 10.89 13.03 21.00
CA SER A 195 11.76 13.49 19.91
C SER A 195 13.26 13.38 20.16
N THR A 196 13.67 13.16 21.42
CA THR A 196 15.07 12.95 21.79
C THR A 196 15.41 11.48 22.02
N MET A 197 14.41 10.59 21.91
CA MET A 197 14.62 9.16 22.09
C MET A 197 15.31 8.56 20.85
N PRO A 198 16.23 7.59 21.02
CA PRO A 198 16.81 6.85 19.91
C PRO A 198 15.70 6.16 19.08
N GLY A 199 15.82 6.22 17.76
CA GLY A 199 14.84 5.61 16.83
C GLY A 199 13.58 6.44 16.57
N TYR A 200 13.48 7.66 17.13
CA TYR A 200 12.30 8.52 16.95
C TYR A 200 12.05 8.88 15.48
N GLU A 201 13.10 9.27 14.74
CA GLU A 201 12.95 9.62 13.32
C GLU A 201 12.48 8.42 12.49
N ASP A 202 13.02 7.23 12.74
CA ASP A 202 12.60 6.01 12.07
C ASP A 202 11.13 5.66 12.39
N ALA A 203 10.74 5.77 13.66
CA ALA A 203 9.35 5.56 14.07
C ALA A 203 8.40 6.60 13.45
N LEU A 204 8.84 7.85 13.34
CA LEU A 204 8.07 8.91 12.68
C LEU A 204 7.89 8.62 11.19
N ILE A 205 8.93 8.14 10.50
CA ILE A 205 8.85 7.73 9.10
C ILE A 205 7.88 6.56 8.93
N GLU A 206 7.99 5.52 9.74
CA GLU A 206 7.10 4.34 9.66
C GLU A 206 5.64 4.70 9.97
N SER A 207 5.41 5.47 11.04
CA SER A 207 4.09 5.98 11.38
C SER A 207 3.51 6.84 10.24
N ALA A 208 4.30 7.74 9.68
CA ALA A 208 3.86 8.61 8.58
C ALA A 208 3.54 7.82 7.29
N VAL A 209 4.26 6.73 6.99
CA VAL A 209 3.90 5.83 5.88
C VAL A 209 2.51 5.23 6.08
N CYS A 210 2.25 4.72 7.28
CA CYS A 210 0.97 4.10 7.62
C CYS A 210 -0.17 5.11 7.59
N LEU A 211 0.02 6.27 8.23
CA LEU A 211 -1.00 7.31 8.28
C LEU A 211 -1.25 7.98 6.92
N ASN A 212 -0.23 8.12 6.07
CA ASN A 212 -0.43 8.62 4.72
C ASN A 212 -1.33 7.67 3.90
N ALA A 213 -1.14 6.36 4.02
CA ALA A 213 -2.03 5.40 3.38
C ALA A 213 -3.47 5.45 3.94
N ALA A 214 -3.63 5.62 5.26
CA ALA A 214 -4.93 5.75 5.91
C ALA A 214 -5.65 7.06 5.54
N HIS A 215 -4.94 8.20 5.50
CA HIS A 215 -5.48 9.49 5.06
C HIS A 215 -5.95 9.44 3.60
N THR A 216 -5.13 8.87 2.72
CA THR A 216 -5.51 8.66 1.32
C THR A 216 -6.77 7.80 1.20
N ALA A 217 -6.87 6.72 1.98
CA ALA A 217 -8.06 5.87 2.00
C ALA A 217 -9.29 6.60 2.54
N LEU A 218 -9.15 7.40 3.60
CA LEU A 218 -10.24 8.22 4.14
C LEU A 218 -10.76 9.22 3.11
N ALA A 219 -9.88 9.91 2.39
CA ALA A 219 -10.29 10.84 1.35
C ALA A 219 -11.02 10.15 0.18
N ILE A 220 -10.52 8.97 -0.24
CA ILE A 220 -11.19 8.15 -1.26
C ILE A 220 -12.55 7.65 -0.75
N GLN A 221 -12.65 7.25 0.52
CA GLN A 221 -13.91 6.81 1.13
C GLN A 221 -14.97 7.92 1.08
N GLN A 222 -14.58 9.16 1.41
CA GLN A 222 -15.46 10.32 1.31
C GLN A 222 -15.94 10.56 -0.12
N GLU A 223 -15.06 10.46 -1.11
CA GLU A 223 -15.42 10.61 -2.52
C GLU A 223 -16.39 9.52 -2.98
N VAL A 224 -16.17 8.26 -2.59
CA VAL A 224 -17.08 7.14 -2.88
C VAL A 224 -18.45 7.38 -2.26
N GLU A 225 -18.52 7.88 -1.02
CA GLU A 225 -19.78 8.20 -0.33
C GLU A 225 -20.52 9.37 -1.00
N GLU A 226 -19.81 10.45 -1.34
CA GLU A 226 -20.37 11.61 -2.03
C GLU A 226 -20.88 11.28 -3.43
N SER A 227 -20.20 10.40 -4.14
CA SER A 227 -20.64 9.91 -5.46
C SER A 227 -21.92 9.04 -5.40
N GLY A 228 -22.33 8.60 -4.20
CA GLY A 228 -23.51 7.75 -3.99
C GLY A 228 -23.34 6.30 -4.48
N HIS A 229 -22.14 5.89 -4.83
CA HIS A 229 -21.87 4.51 -5.28
C HIS A 229 -21.92 3.52 -4.12
N LYS A 230 -22.74 2.49 -4.26
CA LYS A 230 -22.86 1.38 -3.30
C LYS A 230 -22.09 0.16 -3.83
N GLY A 231 -21.41 -0.54 -2.94
CA GLY A 231 -20.75 -1.82 -3.25
C GLY A 231 -19.28 -1.70 -3.66
N ILE A 232 -18.68 -0.51 -3.59
CA ILE A 232 -17.23 -0.33 -3.68
C ILE A 232 -16.71 -0.17 -2.24
N GLU A 233 -15.77 -1.02 -1.84
CA GLU A 233 -15.10 -0.93 -0.55
C GLU A 233 -13.78 -0.18 -0.69
N VAL A 234 -13.43 0.65 0.29
CA VAL A 234 -12.14 1.33 0.32
C VAL A 234 -11.27 0.71 1.40
N LEU A 235 -10.09 0.28 0.99
CA LEU A 235 -9.14 -0.43 1.83
C LEU A 235 -7.80 0.30 1.86
N TYR A 236 -6.96 0.00 2.85
CA TYR A 236 -5.58 0.46 2.87
C TYR A 236 -4.65 -0.57 3.49
N GLY A 237 -3.37 -0.45 3.19
CA GLY A 237 -2.32 -1.30 3.76
C GLY A 237 -0.93 -0.75 3.45
N VAL A 238 0.07 -1.41 3.99
CA VAL A 238 1.48 -1.09 3.77
C VAL A 238 2.21 -2.34 3.28
N TYR A 239 2.82 -2.23 2.10
CA TYR A 239 3.70 -3.26 1.58
C TYR A 239 5.08 -3.17 2.23
N ASP A 240 5.48 -4.20 2.97
CA ASP A 240 6.84 -4.30 3.49
C ASP A 240 7.79 -4.82 2.41
N VAL A 241 8.67 -3.94 1.94
CA VAL A 241 9.64 -4.26 0.89
C VAL A 241 10.73 -5.27 1.30
N ARG A 242 10.84 -5.61 2.61
CA ARG A 242 11.82 -6.59 3.11
C ARG A 242 11.32 -8.01 2.97
N VAL A 243 10.03 -8.20 3.22
CA VAL A 243 9.37 -9.51 3.30
C VAL A 243 8.33 -9.72 2.23
N HIS A 244 8.06 -8.67 1.44
CA HIS A 244 7.17 -8.70 0.28
C HIS A 244 5.69 -8.96 0.63
N GLN A 245 5.28 -8.66 1.87
CA GLN A 245 3.91 -8.81 2.35
C GLN A 245 3.21 -7.47 2.47
N VAL A 246 1.92 -7.47 2.17
CA VAL A 246 1.02 -6.37 2.49
C VAL A 246 0.45 -6.61 3.87
N CYS A 247 0.70 -5.67 4.77
CA CYS A 247 0.32 -5.78 6.17
C CYS A 247 -0.64 -4.66 6.55
N MET A 248 -1.48 -4.93 7.54
CA MET A 248 -2.20 -3.88 8.24
C MET A 248 -1.19 -2.99 8.99
N PRO A 249 -1.34 -1.66 8.90
CA PRO A 249 -0.34 -0.73 9.45
C PRO A 249 -0.14 -0.79 10.96
N THR A 250 -1.00 -1.47 11.69
CA THR A 250 -1.11 -1.40 13.15
C THR A 250 -0.16 -2.30 13.93
N LEU A 251 0.61 -3.19 13.26
CA LEU A 251 1.50 -4.11 13.97
C LEU A 251 2.90 -4.19 13.35
N PRO A 252 3.96 -4.24 14.20
CA PRO A 252 5.29 -4.52 13.72
C PRO A 252 5.34 -5.91 13.10
N TYR A 253 6.01 -6.03 11.97
CA TYR A 253 6.21 -7.27 11.23
C TYR A 253 6.68 -8.46 12.11
N GLU A 254 7.51 -8.20 13.12
CA GLU A 254 8.06 -9.22 14.02
C GLU A 254 7.00 -9.91 14.91
N GLN A 255 5.79 -9.39 14.97
CA GLN A 255 4.67 -9.91 15.77
C GLN A 255 3.46 -10.27 14.90
N SER A 256 3.58 -10.17 13.57
CA SER A 256 2.47 -10.50 12.69
C SER A 256 2.18 -11.99 12.69
N SER A 257 1.09 -12.38 13.35
CA SER A 257 0.42 -13.63 13.06
C SER A 257 -0.15 -13.60 11.63
N GLU A 258 -0.48 -14.73 11.04
CA GLU A 258 -1.10 -14.79 9.70
C GLU A 258 -2.33 -13.88 9.56
N ASP A 259 -3.02 -13.56 10.66
CA ASP A 259 -4.18 -12.68 10.73
C ASP A 259 -3.87 -11.19 10.41
N HIS A 260 -2.62 -10.76 10.50
CA HIS A 260 -2.20 -9.37 10.27
C HIS A 260 -1.69 -9.08 8.86
N VAL A 261 -1.45 -10.11 8.07
CA VAL A 261 -1.15 -10.00 6.64
C VAL A 261 -2.45 -9.75 5.90
N ASN A 262 -2.91 -8.49 5.87
CA ASN A 262 -4.19 -8.13 5.27
C ASN A 262 -4.27 -6.63 4.92
N LEU A 263 -5.33 -6.27 4.20
CA LEU A 263 -5.78 -4.91 3.98
C LEU A 263 -6.83 -4.54 5.03
N ALA A 264 -6.73 -3.35 5.60
CA ALA A 264 -7.72 -2.80 6.52
C ALA A 264 -8.77 -1.97 5.77
N HIS A 265 -9.98 -1.88 6.31
CA HIS A 265 -10.99 -0.92 5.82
C HIS A 265 -10.56 0.51 6.09
N ALA A 266 -10.87 1.42 5.17
CA ALA A 266 -10.62 2.85 5.35
C ALA A 266 -11.24 3.36 6.65
N PRO A 267 -10.55 4.27 7.37
CA PRO A 267 -11.17 4.97 8.49
C PRO A 267 -12.43 5.73 8.04
N ARG A 268 -13.47 5.76 8.87
CA ARG A 268 -14.73 6.45 8.55
C ARG A 268 -14.72 7.93 8.92
N GLY A 269 -13.67 8.37 9.62
CA GLY A 269 -13.54 9.75 10.03
C GLY A 269 -12.33 9.99 10.93
N PRO A 270 -12.20 11.24 11.42
CA PRO A 270 -11.03 11.66 12.22
C PRO A 270 -10.81 10.84 13.49
N GLU A 271 -11.88 10.36 14.14
CA GLU A 271 -11.79 9.60 15.39
C GLU A 271 -11.17 8.21 15.15
N GLU A 272 -11.62 7.51 14.09
CA GLU A 272 -11.04 6.20 13.72
C GLU A 272 -9.59 6.36 13.25
N LEU A 273 -9.30 7.43 12.49
CA LEU A 273 -7.94 7.74 12.06
C LEU A 273 -7.00 8.00 13.24
N ALA A 274 -7.46 8.77 14.23
CA ALA A 274 -6.69 9.01 15.47
C ALA A 274 -6.48 7.72 16.28
N ALA A 275 -7.45 6.78 16.26
CA ALA A 275 -7.29 5.47 16.91
C ALA A 275 -6.20 4.65 16.20
N VAL A 276 -6.19 4.62 14.86
CA VAL A 276 -5.13 4.01 14.05
C VAL A 276 -3.76 4.61 14.39
N ALA A 277 -3.66 5.95 14.43
CA ALA A 277 -2.42 6.64 14.77
C ALA A 277 -1.89 6.25 16.16
N ARG A 278 -2.78 6.16 17.15
CA ARG A 278 -2.44 5.75 18.53
C ARG A 278 -1.95 4.32 18.59
N GLU A 279 -2.61 3.42 17.90
CA GLU A 279 -2.22 2.01 17.84
C GLU A 279 -0.81 1.87 17.25
N ILE A 280 -0.54 2.52 16.10
CA ILE A 280 0.78 2.54 15.47
C ILE A 280 1.84 3.10 16.45
N ALA A 281 1.59 4.26 17.06
CA ALA A 281 2.52 4.89 17.99
C ALA A 281 2.80 4.01 19.22
N THR A 282 1.81 3.25 19.67
CA THR A 282 1.96 2.31 20.79
C THR A 282 2.87 1.14 20.42
N HIS A 283 2.69 0.58 19.22
CA HIS A 283 3.50 -0.52 18.73
C HIS A 283 4.96 -0.12 18.44
N LEU A 284 5.17 1.08 17.94
CA LEU A 284 6.51 1.60 17.67
C LEU A 284 7.26 2.07 18.93
N LYS A 285 6.59 2.11 20.10
CA LYS A 285 7.23 2.54 21.34
C LYS A 285 8.38 1.60 21.71
N PRO A 286 9.61 2.12 21.92
CA PRO A 286 10.73 1.30 22.38
C PRO A 286 10.34 0.55 23.67
N LYS A 287 10.53 -0.76 23.67
CA LYS A 287 10.37 -1.55 24.91
C LYS A 287 11.40 -1.05 25.90
N ALA A 288 10.98 -0.72 27.12
CA ALA A 288 11.92 -0.37 28.18
C ALA A 288 12.95 -1.51 28.31
N VAL A 289 14.21 -1.20 28.08
CA VAL A 289 15.29 -2.13 28.38
C VAL A 289 15.18 -2.41 29.89
N ALA A 290 14.83 -3.64 30.27
CA ALA A 290 14.84 -4.04 31.65
C ALA A 290 16.29 -3.88 32.15
N VAL A 291 16.54 -2.82 32.92
CA VAL A 291 17.81 -2.67 33.62
C VAL A 291 17.82 -3.80 34.64
N GLY A 292 18.66 -4.82 34.38
CA GLY A 292 18.87 -5.89 35.34
C GLY A 292 19.22 -5.31 36.71
N ALA A 293 18.79 -5.96 37.77
CA ALA A 293 18.98 -5.56 39.16
C ALA A 293 20.48 -5.26 39.52
N ASP A 294 21.40 -5.53 38.61
CA ASP A 294 22.85 -5.38 38.80
C ASP A 294 23.46 -4.13 38.13
N GLY A 295 22.64 -3.22 37.58
CA GLY A 295 23.12 -1.91 37.07
C GLY A 295 24.15 -1.95 35.94
N LYS A 296 24.26 -3.07 35.19
CA LYS A 296 25.10 -3.19 34.00
C LYS A 296 24.21 -3.32 32.76
N PRO A 297 24.60 -2.61 31.64
CA PRO A 297 23.87 -2.67 30.39
C PRO A 297 23.95 -4.03 29.73
#